data_00781d20c29bbe6a98c4bae02f7a1cfa
#
_entry.id   00781d20c29bbe6a98c4bae02f7a1cfa
#
_cell.length_a   1.000
_cell.length_b   1.000
_cell.length_c   1.000
_cell.angle_alpha   90.00
_cell.angle_beta   90.00
_cell.angle_gamma   90.00
#
_symmetry.space_group_name_H-M   'P 1'
#
loop_
_entity.id
_entity.type
_entity.pdbx_description
1 polymer ?
#
loop_
_entity_poly.entity_id
_entity_poly.type
_entity_poly.pdbx_seq_one_letter_code
_entity_poly.pdbx_strand_id
1 'polypeptide(L)'
;MSAAYKIIDHVYDAVVVGAGGSGLRATMGCAEKGLKTACITKVFPTRSHTVAAQGGIAASLGNNTPDHWTWHMFDTVEGSDWLGDQDAIEYMVREAPAAVIELEHAGVPFSRNPEGTIYQRPFGGHMQNMGEGPPVQRTCAAADRTGHAILHTLYQQSLKHECEFFVEYFAL
;
A
#
# COMPACT_ATOMS: atom_id res chain seq x y z
N MET A 1 -21.30 41.30 6.99
CA MET A 1 -20.80 40.62 8.22
C MET A 1 -19.39 40.12 7.89
N SER A 2 -18.35 40.61 8.58
CA SER A 2 -17.00 40.09 8.39
C SER A 2 -16.99 38.63 8.90
N ALA A 3 -16.35 37.73 8.14
CA ALA A 3 -16.16 36.33 8.59
C ALA A 3 -15.47 36.35 9.95
N ALA A 4 -15.95 35.51 10.89
CA ALA A 4 -15.39 35.42 12.25
C ALA A 4 -13.97 34.81 12.26
N TYR A 5 -13.47 34.37 11.10
CA TYR A 5 -12.15 33.76 10.89
C TYR A 5 -11.61 34.10 9.51
N LYS A 6 -10.28 34.03 9.38
CA LYS A 6 -9.58 34.25 8.12
C LYS A 6 -9.67 32.99 7.25
N ILE A 7 -10.12 33.16 6.01
CA ILE A 7 -10.06 32.14 4.97
C ILE A 7 -8.73 32.31 4.22
N ILE A 8 -8.04 31.20 3.99
CA ILE A 8 -6.82 31.14 3.18
C ILE A 8 -7.07 30.14 2.05
N ASP A 9 -7.03 30.63 0.82
CA ASP A 9 -7.24 29.81 -0.36
C ASP A 9 -5.92 29.22 -0.84
N HIS A 10 -5.92 27.93 -1.13
CA HIS A 10 -4.82 27.19 -1.75
C HIS A 10 -5.32 26.55 -3.04
N VAL A 11 -4.49 26.53 -4.09
CA VAL A 11 -4.86 25.99 -5.41
C VAL A 11 -3.88 24.91 -5.82
N TYR A 12 -4.40 23.72 -6.12
CA TYR A 12 -3.67 22.53 -6.58
C TYR A 12 -4.41 21.87 -7.73
N ASP A 13 -3.67 21.08 -8.54
CA ASP A 13 -4.26 20.23 -9.58
C ASP A 13 -4.87 18.96 -8.96
N ALA A 14 -4.26 18.47 -7.89
CA ALA A 14 -4.73 17.30 -7.14
C ALA A 14 -4.62 17.52 -5.63
N VAL A 15 -5.66 17.12 -4.89
CA VAL A 15 -5.67 17.10 -3.43
C VAL A 15 -6.01 15.71 -2.95
N VAL A 16 -5.10 15.09 -2.19
CA VAL A 16 -5.28 13.78 -1.58
C VAL A 16 -5.60 13.95 -0.09
N VAL A 17 -6.68 13.34 0.36
CA VAL A 17 -7.07 13.37 1.78
C VAL A 17 -6.68 12.06 2.45
N GLY A 18 -5.70 12.12 3.34
CA GLY A 18 -5.13 11.00 4.07
C GLY A 18 -3.74 10.59 3.56
N ALA A 19 -2.78 10.48 4.46
CA ALA A 19 -1.38 10.11 4.18
C ALA A 19 -1.03 8.70 4.70
N GLY A 20 -1.93 7.75 4.57
CA GLY A 20 -1.64 6.32 4.72
C GLY A 20 -0.94 5.76 3.48
N GLY A 21 -0.67 4.47 3.44
CA GLY A 21 0.00 3.83 2.29
C GLY A 21 -0.68 4.13 0.96
N SER A 22 -2.00 4.01 0.86
CA SER A 22 -2.76 4.31 -0.36
C SER A 22 -2.72 5.80 -0.73
N GLY A 23 -2.91 6.69 0.25
CA GLY A 23 -2.89 8.14 0.02
C GLY A 23 -1.51 8.63 -0.39
N LEU A 24 -0.43 8.17 0.24
CA LEU A 24 0.95 8.51 -0.17
C LEU A 24 1.26 8.00 -1.57
N ARG A 25 0.82 6.77 -1.92
CA ARG A 25 1.00 6.25 -3.28
C ARG A 25 0.25 7.10 -4.32
N ALA A 26 -0.99 7.53 -4.01
CA ALA A 26 -1.75 8.42 -4.87
C ALA A 26 -1.08 9.80 -5.00
N THR A 27 -0.64 10.37 -3.87
CA THR A 27 0.07 11.66 -3.81
C THR A 27 1.33 11.63 -4.68
N MET A 28 2.17 10.61 -4.50
CA MET A 28 3.37 10.39 -5.31
C MET A 28 3.02 10.28 -6.80
N GLY A 29 2.05 9.43 -7.15
CA GLY A 29 1.66 9.19 -8.53
C GLY A 29 1.09 10.42 -9.25
N CYS A 30 0.35 11.29 -8.56
CA CYS A 30 -0.10 12.56 -9.10
C CYS A 30 1.09 13.48 -9.38
N ALA A 31 2.02 13.60 -8.43
CA ALA A 31 3.18 14.45 -8.56
C ALA A 31 4.17 13.95 -9.64
N GLU A 32 4.36 12.64 -9.79
CA GLU A 32 5.14 12.03 -10.87
C GLU A 32 4.59 12.37 -12.27
N LYS A 33 3.29 12.65 -12.38
CA LYS A 33 2.65 13.10 -13.61
C LYS A 33 2.76 14.62 -13.82
N GLY A 34 3.50 15.32 -12.98
CA GLY A 34 3.69 16.77 -13.06
C GLY A 34 2.54 17.60 -12.50
N LEU A 35 1.59 16.99 -11.77
CA LEU A 35 0.50 17.71 -11.15
C LEU A 35 0.98 18.38 -9.85
N LYS A 36 0.64 19.67 -9.66
CA LYS A 36 0.83 20.34 -8.37
C LYS A 36 -0.07 19.68 -7.34
N THR A 37 0.53 18.90 -6.42
CA THR A 37 -0.20 17.98 -5.56
C THR A 37 -0.07 18.36 -4.09
N ALA A 38 -1.21 18.38 -3.39
CA ALA A 38 -1.28 18.52 -1.94
C ALA A 38 -1.81 17.23 -1.29
N CYS A 39 -1.29 16.94 -0.10
CA CYS A 39 -1.81 15.88 0.76
C CYS A 39 -2.24 16.44 2.11
N ILE A 40 -3.52 16.30 2.44
CA ILE A 40 -4.08 16.72 3.73
C ILE A 40 -4.08 15.52 4.68
N THR A 41 -3.51 15.67 5.85
CA THR A 41 -3.43 14.56 6.79
C THR A 41 -3.71 15.00 8.23
N LYS A 42 -4.53 14.20 8.92
CA LYS A 42 -4.91 14.44 10.31
C LYS A 42 -3.75 14.21 11.29
N VAL A 43 -2.85 13.30 10.96
CA VAL A 43 -1.63 13.00 11.72
C VAL A 43 -0.42 13.15 10.81
N PHE A 44 0.77 13.24 11.38
CA PHE A 44 2.00 13.21 10.57
C PHE A 44 2.03 11.94 9.71
N PRO A 45 2.42 11.99 8.42
CA PRO A 45 2.31 10.84 7.49
C PRO A 45 2.87 9.54 8.04
N THR A 46 4.04 9.56 8.70
CA THR A 46 4.68 8.37 9.29
C THR A 46 3.98 7.82 10.54
N ARG A 47 2.88 8.45 10.98
CA ARG A 47 2.02 8.00 12.08
C ARG A 47 0.72 7.38 11.61
N SER A 48 0.51 7.26 10.31
CA SER A 48 -0.64 6.54 9.75
C SER A 48 -0.64 5.07 10.23
N HIS A 49 -1.82 4.46 10.28
CA HIS A 49 -1.98 3.06 10.73
C HIS A 49 -1.15 2.06 9.90
N THR A 50 -0.84 2.37 8.65
CA THR A 50 0.06 1.56 7.82
C THR A 50 1.38 1.25 8.52
N VAL A 51 1.91 2.16 9.35
CA VAL A 51 3.17 1.94 10.10
C VAL A 51 3.12 0.72 11.02
N ALA A 52 1.93 0.34 11.49
CA ALA A 52 1.73 -0.76 12.44
C ALA A 52 1.67 -2.14 11.77
N ALA A 53 1.63 -2.21 10.44
CA ALA A 53 1.57 -3.47 9.73
C ALA A 53 2.91 -4.23 9.81
N GLN A 54 2.92 -5.39 10.45
CA GLN A 54 4.10 -6.22 10.68
C GLN A 54 4.17 -7.43 9.75
N GLY A 55 3.02 -8.01 9.39
CA GLY A 55 2.91 -9.26 8.64
C GLY A 55 3.57 -9.21 7.27
N GLY A 56 3.29 -8.18 6.51
CA GLY A 56 3.75 -8.03 5.15
C GLY A 56 2.64 -7.56 4.20
N ILE A 57 2.91 -7.64 2.92
CA ILE A 57 1.96 -7.38 1.83
C ILE A 57 1.83 -8.62 0.95
N ALA A 58 0.61 -9.10 0.75
CA ALA A 58 0.36 -10.31 -0.01
C ALA A 58 0.39 -10.06 -1.53
N ALA A 59 1.16 -10.88 -2.25
CA ALA A 59 1.22 -10.89 -3.71
C ALA A 59 1.63 -12.27 -4.22
N SER A 60 0.98 -12.77 -5.25
CA SER A 60 1.25 -14.10 -5.81
C SER A 60 2.49 -14.09 -6.72
N LEU A 61 3.68 -13.84 -6.13
CA LEU A 61 4.96 -13.85 -6.86
C LEU A 61 5.46 -15.26 -7.17
N GLY A 62 5.11 -16.25 -6.35
CA GLY A 62 5.56 -17.62 -6.53
C GLY A 62 7.04 -17.88 -6.18
N ASN A 63 7.68 -17.00 -5.41
CA ASN A 63 9.12 -17.10 -5.11
C ASN A 63 9.48 -18.25 -4.17
N ASN A 64 8.66 -18.52 -3.17
CA ASN A 64 8.93 -19.54 -2.14
C ASN A 64 8.09 -20.80 -2.32
N THR A 65 6.88 -20.67 -2.84
CA THR A 65 5.99 -21.78 -3.20
C THR A 65 5.25 -21.41 -4.48
N PRO A 66 4.85 -22.40 -5.32
CA PRO A 66 3.97 -22.12 -6.45
C PRO A 66 2.73 -21.35 -5.99
N ASP A 67 2.37 -20.28 -6.69
CA ASP A 67 1.20 -19.46 -6.38
C ASP A 67 0.56 -18.92 -7.66
N HIS A 68 -0.73 -18.55 -7.56
CA HIS A 68 -1.46 -17.97 -8.66
C HIS A 68 -2.47 -16.93 -8.13
N TRP A 69 -2.69 -15.84 -8.87
CA TRP A 69 -3.59 -14.76 -8.46
C TRP A 69 -5.04 -15.23 -8.22
N THR A 70 -5.50 -16.27 -8.91
CA THR A 70 -6.85 -16.83 -8.69
C THR A 70 -6.99 -17.49 -7.32
N TRP A 71 -5.93 -18.11 -6.81
CA TRP A 71 -5.93 -18.66 -5.45
C TRP A 71 -5.92 -17.53 -4.42
N HIS A 72 -5.15 -16.47 -4.69
CA HIS A 72 -5.16 -15.27 -3.86
C HIS A 72 -6.54 -14.60 -3.86
N MET A 73 -7.22 -14.54 -5.02
CA MET A 73 -8.59 -14.04 -5.11
C MET A 73 -9.54 -14.87 -4.26
N PHE A 74 -9.51 -16.19 -4.40
CA PHE A 74 -10.36 -17.10 -3.62
C PHE A 74 -10.20 -16.90 -2.12
N ASP A 75 -8.94 -16.95 -1.62
CA ASP A 75 -8.64 -16.76 -0.20
C ASP A 75 -9.11 -15.37 0.31
N THR A 76 -9.05 -14.33 -0.53
CA THR A 76 -9.49 -12.99 -0.16
C THR A 76 -11.01 -12.88 -0.11
N VAL A 77 -11.72 -13.48 -1.06
CA VAL A 77 -13.18 -13.52 -1.09
C VAL A 77 -13.71 -14.32 0.10
N GLU A 78 -13.15 -15.50 0.35
CA GLU A 78 -13.50 -16.34 1.51
C GLU A 78 -13.20 -15.62 2.82
N GLY A 79 -11.99 -15.05 2.96
CA GLY A 79 -11.56 -14.31 4.15
C GLY A 79 -12.36 -13.02 4.43
N SER A 80 -13.10 -12.52 3.44
CA SER A 80 -14.06 -11.42 3.60
C SER A 80 -15.49 -11.90 3.89
N ASP A 81 -15.68 -13.17 4.24
CA ASP A 81 -17.00 -13.80 4.45
C ASP A 81 -17.94 -13.62 3.23
N TRP A 82 -17.39 -13.59 2.02
CA TRP A 82 -18.12 -13.37 0.75
C TRP A 82 -18.81 -11.99 0.64
N LEU A 83 -18.48 -11.05 1.51
CA LEU A 83 -19.04 -9.71 1.53
C LEU A 83 -18.22 -8.69 0.71
N GLY A 84 -16.99 -9.07 0.32
CA GLY A 84 -16.11 -8.19 -0.46
C GLY A 84 -16.61 -7.96 -1.88
N ASP A 85 -16.31 -6.77 -2.42
CA ASP A 85 -16.51 -6.47 -3.85
C ASP A 85 -15.53 -7.31 -4.68
N GLN A 86 -16.06 -8.30 -5.41
CA GLN A 86 -15.24 -9.28 -6.10
C GLN A 86 -14.48 -8.68 -7.29
N ASP A 87 -15.03 -7.68 -7.96
CA ASP A 87 -14.34 -7.00 -9.07
C ASP A 87 -13.14 -6.19 -8.54
N ALA A 88 -13.32 -5.53 -7.41
CA ALA A 88 -12.22 -4.81 -6.73
C ALA A 88 -11.15 -5.79 -6.20
N ILE A 89 -11.56 -6.94 -5.66
CA ILE A 89 -10.64 -7.99 -5.19
C ILE A 89 -9.86 -8.56 -6.38
N GLU A 90 -10.51 -8.91 -7.50
CA GLU A 90 -9.84 -9.41 -8.70
C GLU A 90 -8.78 -8.41 -9.17
N TYR A 91 -9.15 -7.15 -9.31
CA TYR A 91 -8.22 -6.10 -9.71
C TYR A 91 -7.02 -6.03 -8.76
N MET A 92 -7.27 -5.96 -7.45
CA MET A 92 -6.24 -5.88 -6.43
C MET A 92 -5.24 -7.05 -6.51
N VAL A 93 -5.72 -8.29 -6.57
CA VAL A 93 -4.83 -9.46 -6.52
C VAL A 93 -4.05 -9.67 -7.82
N ARG A 94 -4.60 -9.23 -8.96
CA ARG A 94 -3.91 -9.24 -10.26
C ARG A 94 -2.80 -8.22 -10.31
N GLU A 95 -3.03 -7.03 -9.78
CA GLU A 95 -2.05 -5.94 -9.75
C GLU A 95 -1.03 -6.07 -8.61
N ALA A 96 -1.31 -6.85 -7.56
CA ALA A 96 -0.45 -6.98 -6.39
C ALA A 96 1.00 -7.35 -6.72
N PRO A 97 1.31 -8.29 -7.64
CA PRO A 97 2.69 -8.59 -8.02
C PRO A 97 3.43 -7.37 -8.58
N ALA A 98 2.81 -6.64 -9.50
CA ALA A 98 3.40 -5.43 -10.09
C ALA A 98 3.58 -4.32 -9.03
N ALA A 99 2.59 -4.15 -8.15
CA ALA A 99 2.65 -3.16 -7.07
C ALA A 99 3.77 -3.46 -6.06
N VAL A 100 4.05 -4.72 -5.74
CA VAL A 100 5.17 -5.09 -4.86
C VAL A 100 6.52 -4.78 -5.51
N ILE A 101 6.68 -5.08 -6.80
CA ILE A 101 7.91 -4.74 -7.54
C ILE A 101 8.07 -3.22 -7.64
N GLU A 102 6.99 -2.48 -7.85
CA GLU A 102 7.02 -1.01 -7.83
C GLU A 102 7.49 -0.46 -6.46
N LEU A 103 6.96 -0.99 -5.37
CA LEU A 103 7.39 -0.62 -4.01
C LEU A 103 8.88 -0.93 -3.77
N GLU A 104 9.36 -2.06 -4.28
CA GLU A 104 10.78 -2.41 -4.26
C GLU A 104 11.63 -1.38 -5.00
N HIS A 105 11.24 -1.04 -6.22
CA HIS A 105 11.94 -0.03 -7.04
C HIS A 105 11.88 1.37 -6.40
N ALA A 106 10.81 1.69 -5.69
CA ALA A 106 10.71 2.92 -4.89
C ALA A 106 11.67 2.94 -3.68
N GLY A 107 12.20 1.77 -3.27
CA GLY A 107 13.20 1.64 -2.21
C GLY A 107 12.72 0.89 -0.96
N VAL A 108 11.59 0.17 -1.01
CA VAL A 108 11.16 -0.70 0.10
C VAL A 108 12.14 -1.87 0.24
N PRO A 109 12.84 -2.02 1.39
CA PRO A 109 13.86 -3.03 1.58
C PRO A 109 13.25 -4.38 1.97
N PHE A 110 12.55 -5.03 1.04
CA PHE A 110 12.05 -6.37 1.30
C PHE A 110 13.17 -7.35 1.64
N SER A 111 12.90 -8.27 2.55
CA SER A 111 13.80 -9.38 2.86
C SER A 111 14.02 -10.25 1.62
N ARG A 112 15.19 -10.90 1.53
CA ARG A 112 15.59 -11.67 0.36
C ARG A 112 15.79 -13.16 0.70
N ASN A 113 15.45 -13.99 -0.26
CA ASN A 113 15.89 -15.37 -0.32
C ASN A 113 17.38 -15.44 -0.71
N PRO A 114 18.07 -16.56 -0.46
CA PRO A 114 19.48 -16.72 -0.82
C PRO A 114 19.78 -16.48 -2.32
N GLU A 115 18.84 -16.79 -3.20
CA GLU A 115 18.93 -16.57 -4.65
C GLU A 115 18.60 -15.14 -5.08
N GLY A 116 18.29 -14.23 -4.14
CA GLY A 116 18.04 -12.80 -4.39
C GLY A 116 16.60 -12.42 -4.67
N THR A 117 15.66 -13.35 -4.75
CA THR A 117 14.23 -13.07 -4.90
C THR A 117 13.63 -12.49 -3.62
N ILE A 118 12.51 -11.75 -3.70
CA ILE A 118 11.80 -11.25 -2.55
C ILE A 118 11.32 -12.42 -1.69
N TYR A 119 11.66 -12.39 -0.40
CA TYR A 119 11.20 -13.38 0.55
C TYR A 119 9.70 -13.26 0.80
N GLN A 120 9.02 -14.39 0.73
CA GLN A 120 7.59 -14.52 1.03
C GLN A 120 7.39 -15.50 2.19
N ARG A 121 6.62 -15.08 3.18
CA ARG A 121 6.30 -15.92 4.34
C ARG A 121 4.90 -16.54 4.24
N PRO A 122 4.66 -17.68 4.94
CA PRO A 122 3.31 -18.20 5.11
C PRO A 122 2.47 -17.24 5.97
N PHE A 123 1.19 -17.21 5.70
CA PHE A 123 0.21 -16.49 6.51
C PHE A 123 -1.06 -17.32 6.61
N GLY A 124 -1.83 -17.19 7.72
CA GLY A 124 -3.07 -17.94 7.91
C GLY A 124 -4.08 -17.69 6.80
N GLY A 125 -4.71 -18.76 6.31
CA GLY A 125 -5.71 -18.69 5.25
C GLY A 125 -5.17 -18.62 3.82
N HIS A 126 -3.84 -18.56 3.61
CA HIS A 126 -3.26 -18.60 2.27
C HIS A 126 -3.07 -20.04 1.81
N MET A 127 -3.86 -20.47 0.82
CA MET A 127 -3.88 -21.86 0.34
C MET A 127 -3.69 -21.93 -1.17
N GLN A 128 -3.19 -23.07 -1.65
CA GLN A 128 -3.20 -23.40 -3.07
C GLN A 128 -4.56 -23.97 -3.48
N ASN A 129 -4.81 -23.99 -4.79
CA ASN A 129 -5.96 -24.67 -5.38
C ASN A 129 -7.30 -24.30 -4.71
N MET A 130 -7.52 -23.03 -4.38
CA MET A 130 -8.79 -22.57 -3.81
C MET A 130 -9.15 -23.29 -2.50
N GLY A 131 -8.18 -23.44 -1.60
CA GLY A 131 -8.36 -24.08 -0.29
C GLY A 131 -8.15 -25.59 -0.26
N GLU A 132 -8.05 -26.26 -1.41
CA GLU A 132 -7.88 -27.73 -1.50
C GLU A 132 -6.40 -28.19 -1.43
N GLY A 133 -5.45 -27.27 -1.63
CA GLY A 133 -4.01 -27.55 -1.67
C GLY A 133 -3.29 -27.25 -0.36
N PRO A 134 -1.96 -27.42 -0.34
CA PRO A 134 -1.15 -27.05 0.81
C PRO A 134 -1.09 -25.52 1.01
N PRO A 135 -0.64 -25.02 2.20
CA PRO A 135 -0.41 -23.60 2.43
C PRO A 135 0.56 -22.99 1.43
N VAL A 136 0.27 -21.74 1.01
CA VAL A 136 1.13 -20.97 0.11
C VAL A 136 1.83 -19.82 0.85
N GLN A 137 3.06 -19.51 0.42
CA GLN A 137 3.83 -18.39 0.94
C GLN A 137 3.73 -17.20 -0.03
N ARG A 138 2.82 -16.26 0.20
CA ARG A 138 2.63 -15.08 -0.67
C ARG A 138 2.87 -13.74 0.02
N THR A 139 3.12 -13.72 1.32
CA THR A 139 3.26 -12.47 2.06
C THR A 139 4.69 -11.95 1.97
N CYS A 140 4.92 -10.93 1.13
CA CYS A 140 6.20 -10.24 0.99
C CYS A 140 6.48 -9.40 2.23
N ALA A 141 7.66 -9.53 2.81
CA ALA A 141 7.95 -8.94 4.10
C ALA A 141 9.33 -8.23 4.16
N ALA A 142 9.39 -7.15 4.94
CA ALA A 142 10.62 -6.51 5.40
C ALA A 142 10.75 -6.78 6.90
N ALA A 143 11.25 -7.97 7.26
CA ALA A 143 11.27 -8.49 8.64
C ALA A 143 9.88 -8.37 9.30
N ASP A 144 9.79 -7.76 10.49
CA ASP A 144 8.54 -7.52 11.24
C ASP A 144 8.06 -6.06 11.13
N ARG A 145 8.59 -5.30 10.17
CA ARG A 145 8.37 -3.86 10.02
C ARG A 145 7.95 -3.46 8.60
N THR A 146 7.26 -4.32 7.89
CA THR A 146 6.92 -4.09 6.49
C THR A 146 6.11 -2.82 6.27
N GLY A 147 5.10 -2.57 7.10
CA GLY A 147 4.28 -1.35 7.00
C GLY A 147 5.08 -0.08 7.28
N HIS A 148 5.98 -0.11 8.27
CA HIS A 148 6.91 0.99 8.53
C HIS A 148 7.80 1.26 7.31
N ALA A 149 8.38 0.23 6.72
CA ALA A 149 9.24 0.35 5.55
C ALA A 149 8.48 0.96 4.36
N ILE A 150 7.29 0.43 4.04
CA ILE A 150 6.44 0.94 2.94
C ILE A 150 6.08 2.41 3.18
N LEU A 151 5.58 2.74 4.36
CA LEU A 151 5.10 4.08 4.66
C LEU A 151 6.22 5.14 4.59
N HIS A 152 7.37 4.84 5.17
CA HIS A 152 8.53 5.74 5.13
C HIS A 152 9.08 5.91 3.71
N THR A 153 9.14 4.83 2.94
CA THR A 153 9.56 4.89 1.53
C THR A 153 8.62 5.78 0.70
N LEU A 154 7.31 5.56 0.79
CA LEU A 154 6.34 6.35 0.04
C LEU A 154 6.33 7.82 0.46
N TYR A 155 6.49 8.11 1.75
CA TYR A 155 6.61 9.48 2.24
C TYR A 155 7.88 10.16 1.70
N GLN A 156 9.02 9.47 1.75
CA GLN A 156 10.28 9.97 1.21
C GLN A 156 10.18 10.26 -0.30
N GLN A 157 9.57 9.37 -1.06
CA GLN A 157 9.36 9.57 -2.50
C GLN A 157 8.41 10.74 -2.77
N SER A 158 7.35 10.89 -1.99
CA SER A 158 6.45 12.04 -2.11
C SER A 158 7.16 13.39 -1.88
N LEU A 159 8.06 13.44 -0.89
CA LEU A 159 8.89 14.63 -0.64
C LEU A 159 9.85 14.93 -1.80
N LYS A 160 10.42 13.88 -2.42
CA LYS A 160 11.31 14.03 -3.59
C LYS A 160 10.59 14.65 -4.79
N HIS A 161 9.28 14.42 -4.91
CA HIS A 161 8.44 14.99 -5.96
C HIS A 161 7.77 16.32 -5.55
N GLU A 162 8.28 16.99 -4.50
CA GLU A 162 7.84 18.32 -4.05
C GLU A 162 6.35 18.40 -3.68
N CYS A 163 5.76 17.29 -3.22
CA CYS A 163 4.38 17.29 -2.72
C CYS A 163 4.24 18.16 -1.47
N GLU A 164 3.21 18.97 -1.41
CA GLU A 164 2.91 19.79 -0.23
C GLU A 164 2.04 19.04 0.76
N PHE A 165 2.45 19.01 2.03
CA PHE A 165 1.74 18.31 3.10
C PHE A 165 1.11 19.29 4.09
N PHE A 166 -0.22 19.21 4.24
CA PHE A 166 -0.96 19.88 5.30
C PHE A 166 -1.13 18.91 6.46
N VAL A 167 -0.17 18.95 7.39
CA VAL A 167 -0.10 18.04 8.54
C VAL A 167 -0.92 18.61 9.70
N GLU A 168 -1.68 17.73 10.39
CA GLU A 168 -2.61 18.09 11.47
C GLU A 168 -3.76 18.99 11.00
N TYR A 169 -4.15 18.83 9.73
CA TYR A 169 -5.33 19.44 9.16
C TYR A 169 -6.50 18.46 9.14
N PHE A 170 -7.69 18.97 9.37
CA PHE A 170 -8.92 18.19 9.34
C PHE A 170 -9.74 18.59 8.10
N ALA A 171 -10.07 17.63 7.26
CA ALA A 171 -10.98 17.82 6.14
C ALA A 171 -12.44 17.82 6.66
N LEU A 172 -13.18 18.89 6.37
CA LEU A 172 -14.57 19.10 6.78
C LEU A 172 -15.53 18.67 5.67
#